data_0059756125ba20b423a34cf9f9fc2935
#
_entry.id   0059756125ba20b423a34cf9f9fc2935
#
_cell.length_a   1.000
_cell.length_b   1.000
_cell.length_c   1.000
_cell.angle_alpha   90.00
_cell.angle_beta   90.00
_cell.angle_gamma   90.00
#
_symmetry.space_group_name_H-M   'P 1'
#
loop_
_entity.id
_entity.type
_entity.pdbx_description
1 polymer ?
#
loop_
_entity_poly.entity_id
_entity_poly.type
_entity_poly.pdbx_seq_one_letter_code
_entity_poly.pdbx_strand_id
1 'polypeptide(L)' 'MALWIKNADILTMDRRRPRAQSAVVADGVFAFVGTAAETERFLRQYPQPELQQLDCGGQQLLPGF' A
#
# COMPACT_ATOMS: atom_id res chain seq x y z
N MET A 1 2.41 -3.02 14.11
CA MET A 1 1.17 -2.45 13.57
C MET A 1 1.31 -2.30 12.07
N ALA A 2 0.27 -2.66 11.34
CA ALA A 2 0.28 -2.59 9.88
C ALA A 2 -0.89 -1.74 9.38
N LEU A 3 -0.69 -1.06 8.26
CA LEU A 3 -1.69 -0.20 7.65
C LEU A 3 -1.84 -0.56 6.17
N TRP A 4 -3.06 -0.86 5.76
CA TRP A 4 -3.40 -1.08 4.36
C TRP A 4 -3.98 0.20 3.78
N ILE A 5 -3.23 0.84 2.91
CA ILE A 5 -3.66 2.06 2.22
C ILE A 5 -4.38 1.64 0.95
N LYS A 6 -5.64 2.03 0.83
CA LYS A 6 -6.53 1.62 -0.26
C LYS A 6 -6.97 2.83 -1.07
N ASN A 7 -7.27 2.60 -2.33
CA ASN A 7 -7.88 3.61 -3.21
C ASN A 7 -7.09 4.91 -3.22
N ALA A 8 -5.76 4.79 -3.33
CA ALA A 8 -4.84 5.92 -3.36
C ALA A 8 -4.20 6.04 -4.74
N ASP A 9 -3.62 7.19 -5.02
CA ASP A 9 -2.75 7.38 -6.17
C ASP A 9 -1.34 7.59 -5.62
N ILE A 10 -0.57 6.51 -5.57
CA ILE A 10 0.75 6.50 -4.96
C ILE A 10 1.81 6.65 -6.04
N LEU A 11 2.58 7.72 -5.96
CA LEU A 11 3.74 7.87 -6.83
C LEU A 11 4.90 7.10 -6.22
N THR A 12 5.32 6.05 -6.90
CA THR A 12 6.46 5.25 -6.46
C THR A 12 7.72 5.78 -7.11
N MET A 13 8.88 5.40 -6.58
CA MET A 13 10.15 5.73 -7.20
C MET A 13 10.64 4.62 -8.13
N ASP A 14 9.81 3.60 -8.35
CA ASP A 14 10.14 2.47 -9.21
C ASP A 14 9.80 2.80 -10.67
N ARG A 15 10.78 2.72 -11.55
CA ARG A 15 10.59 3.00 -12.97
C ARG A 15 9.67 2.02 -13.67
N ARG A 16 9.59 0.79 -13.16
CA ARG A 16 8.72 -0.24 -13.75
C ARG A 16 7.26 -0.01 -13.41
N ARG A 17 7.03 0.60 -12.26
CA ARG A 17 5.66 0.84 -11.77
C ARG A 17 5.63 2.19 -11.08
N PRO A 18 5.56 3.28 -11.87
CA PRO A 18 5.66 4.63 -11.30
C PRO A 18 4.45 5.01 -10.45
N ARG A 19 3.33 4.30 -10.61
CA ARG A 19 2.12 4.56 -9.83
C ARG A 19 1.55 3.27 -9.28
N ALA A 20 0.95 3.36 -8.09
CA ALA A 20 0.26 2.26 -7.45
C ALA A 20 -1.04 2.75 -6.83
N GLN A 21 -1.98 1.84 -6.61
CA GLN A 21 -3.29 2.15 -6.06
C GLN A 21 -3.42 1.75 -4.61
N SER A 22 -2.53 0.91 -4.13
CA SER A 22 -2.64 0.31 -2.82
C SER A 22 -1.25 0.01 -2.27
N ALA A 23 -1.14 0.00 -0.95
CA ALA A 23 0.13 -0.30 -0.29
C ALA A 23 -0.13 -0.86 1.10
N VAL A 24 0.83 -1.62 1.60
CA VAL A 24 0.84 -2.07 2.99
C VAL A 24 2.07 -1.49 3.66
N VAL A 25 1.85 -0.80 4.77
CA VAL A 25 2.93 -0.25 5.59
C VAL A 25 3.00 -1.05 6.88
N ALA A 26 4.17 -1.54 7.22
CA ALA A 26 4.40 -2.29 8.44
C ALA A 26 5.64 -1.75 9.12
N ASP A 27 5.52 -1.42 10.40
CA ASP A 27 6.62 -0.91 11.22
C ASP A 27 7.32 0.30 10.58
N GLY A 28 6.53 1.17 9.96
CA GLY A 28 7.04 2.41 9.38
C GLY A 28 7.66 2.28 8.00
N VAL A 29 7.61 1.10 7.38
CA VAL A 29 8.16 0.89 6.04
C VAL A 29 7.10 0.29 5.12
N PHE A 30 7.24 0.56 3.82
CA PHE A 30 6.36 -0.05 2.83
C PHE A 30 6.73 -1.52 2.65
N ALA A 31 5.83 -2.40 3.11
CA ALA A 31 6.01 -3.83 2.95
C ALA A 31 5.58 -4.30 1.55
N PHE A 32 4.61 -3.64 0.94
CA PHE A 32 4.12 -3.97 -0.38
C PHE A 32 3.49 -2.75 -1.03
N VAL A 33 3.65 -2.62 -2.34
CA VAL A 33 3.04 -1.55 -3.14
C VAL A 33 2.58 -2.16 -4.45
N GLY A 34 1.32 -1.91 -4.84
CA GLY A 34 0.80 -2.47 -6.08
C GLY A 34 -0.65 -2.10 -6.31
N THR A 35 -1.36 -2.92 -7.09
CA THR A 35 -2.80 -2.74 -7.29
C THR A 35 -3.57 -3.28 -6.09
N ALA A 36 -4.86 -2.94 -6.02
CA ALA A 36 -5.72 -3.46 -4.95
C ALA A 36 -5.74 -5.00 -4.94
N ALA A 37 -5.87 -5.62 -6.11
CA ALA A 37 -5.90 -7.06 -6.22
C ALA A 37 -4.59 -7.71 -5.78
N GLU A 38 -3.47 -7.12 -6.18
CA GLU A 38 -2.15 -7.59 -5.77
C GLU A 38 -1.96 -7.48 -4.27
N THR A 39 -2.42 -6.38 -3.68
CA THR A 39 -2.31 -6.15 -2.24
C THR A 39 -3.14 -7.15 -1.45
N GLU A 40 -4.37 -7.44 -1.92
CA GLU A 40 -5.19 -8.46 -1.28
C GLU A 40 -4.52 -9.82 -1.29
N ARG A 41 -3.90 -10.18 -2.42
CA ARG A 41 -3.16 -11.44 -2.53
C ARG A 41 -2.00 -11.48 -1.55
N PHE A 42 -1.26 -10.38 -1.45
CA PHE A 42 -0.15 -10.26 -0.51
C PHE A 42 -0.63 -10.48 0.92
N LEU A 43 -1.74 -9.85 1.30
CA LEU A 43 -2.26 -9.96 2.66
C LEU A 43 -2.82 -11.34 2.99
N ARG A 44 -3.32 -12.07 2.00
CA ARG A 44 -3.72 -13.46 2.20
C ARG A 44 -2.52 -14.35 2.47
N GLN A 45 -1.42 -14.08 1.78
CA GLN A 45 -0.19 -14.86 1.91
C GLN A 45 0.59 -14.50 3.17
N TYR A 46 0.54 -13.23 3.57
CA TYR A 46 1.23 -12.70 4.73
C TYR A 46 0.26 -11.94 5.63
N PRO A 47 -0.60 -12.65 6.40
CA PRO A 47 -1.58 -11.98 7.25
C PRO A 47 -0.91 -11.11 8.30
N GLN A 48 -1.47 -9.93 8.52
CA GLN A 48 -0.98 -8.98 9.51
C GLN A 48 -1.92 -8.99 10.70
N PRO A 49 -1.42 -9.26 11.93
CA PRO A 49 -2.30 -9.42 13.10
C PRO A 49 -3.05 -8.16 13.53
N GLU A 50 -2.48 -6.99 13.27
CA GLU A 50 -3.11 -5.72 13.65
C GLU A 50 -3.23 -4.81 12.44
N LEU A 51 -3.90 -5.31 11.41
CA LEU A 51 -4.05 -4.56 10.16
C LEU A 51 -5.15 -3.52 10.30
N GLN A 52 -4.79 -2.26 10.09
CA GLN A 52 -5.75 -1.17 9.94
C GLN A 52 -5.90 -0.86 8.46
N GLN A 53 -7.02 -0.27 8.09
CA GLN A 53 -7.31 0.07 6.70
C GLN A 53 -7.57 1.57 6.59
N LEU A 54 -7.00 2.19 5.56
CA LEU A 54 -7.18 3.60 5.26
C LEU A 54 -7.60 3.74 3.80
N ASP A 55 -8.80 4.27 3.57
CA ASP A 55 -9.28 4.59 2.23
C ASP A 55 -8.95 6.05 1.94
N CYS A 56 -8.12 6.28 0.94
CA CYS A 56 -7.66 7.63 0.59
C CYS A 56 -8.58 8.34 -0.39
N GLY A 57 -9.62 7.69 -0.89
CA GLY A 57 -10.57 8.33 -1.80
C GLY A 57 -9.96 8.86 -3.08
N GLY A 58 -8.89 8.25 -3.57
CA GLY A 58 -8.21 8.68 -4.78
C GLY A 58 -7.17 9.77 -4.58
N GLN A 59 -6.90 10.15 -3.33
CA GLN A 59 -5.89 11.18 -3.05
C GLN A 59 -4.48 10.69 -3.38
N GLN A 60 -3.65 11.62 -3.80
CA GLN A 60 -2.27 11.31 -4.13
C GLN A 60 -1.41 11.20 -2.88
N LEU A 61 -0.55 10.20 -2.87
CA LEU A 61 0.44 10.01 -1.81
C LEU A 61 1.83 10.01 -2.42
N LEU A 62 2.76 10.65 -1.73
CA LEU A 62 4.15 10.68 -2.13
C LEU A 62 4.98 9.84 -1.17
N PRO A 63 5.91 9.02 -1.67
CA PRO A 63 6.80 8.26 -0.81
C PRO A 63 7.85 9.15 -0.14
N GLY A 64 8.49 8.66 0.89
CA GLY A 64 9.64 9.30 1.47
C GLY A 64 9.38 10.33 2.55
N PHE A 65 8.22 10.29 3.16
CA PHE A 65 7.96 11.14 4.31
C PHE A 65 7.77 10.32 5.57
#